data_8adfad5eab7069e62fda8b3242a9b157
#
_entry.id   8adfad5eab7069e62fda8b3242a9b157
#
_cell.length_a   1.000
_cell.length_b   1.000
_cell.length_c   1.000
_cell.angle_alpha   90.00
_cell.angle_beta   90.00
_cell.angle_gamma   90.00
#
_symmetry.space_group_name_H-M   'P 1'
#
loop_
_entity.id
_entity.type
_entity.pdbx_description
1 polymer ?
#
loop_
_entity_poly.entity_id
_entity_poly.type
_entity_poly.pdbx_seq_one_letter_code
_entity_poly.pdbx_strand_id
1 'polypeptide(L)'
;MNIKSSTYLFQNTADFPLRVSIQEKQAPTKLHSHECVELVCVYDGEGMHLTEAGRTPLRQGDVFVIPRGFSHGYLVEKKLSLFNVLFMPERLPMPQLDLCRMAGFQELFMPLNARNAYPFFHISGEELSEIMPLLKELLAESRNFAPACRTCRLGLLMVLLCKLTRLYCVRKKVREHIPDGVNRVLEYLNLHFRETVHMDSLPKMSRMSRSNFLRAFKQVTGTTPLQYVLHLRINYACRELQETEDSVTKIAYQSGFEDSNYFSRTFHKFIGMTPREYRSRNSLLPR
;
A
#
# COMPACT_ATOMS: atom_id res chain seq x y z
N MET A 1 -8.96 11.18 -18.81
CA MET A 1 -8.06 10.69 -17.73
C MET A 1 -7.39 9.41 -18.19
N ASN A 2 -6.08 9.40 -18.42
CA ASN A 2 -5.40 8.16 -18.82
C ASN A 2 -5.06 7.36 -17.55
N ILE A 3 -5.93 6.46 -17.16
CA ILE A 3 -5.66 5.48 -16.11
C ILE A 3 -4.72 4.44 -16.71
N LYS A 4 -3.47 4.39 -16.25
CA LYS A 4 -2.60 3.26 -16.54
C LYS A 4 -3.05 2.10 -15.67
N SER A 5 -3.62 1.06 -16.26
CA SER A 5 -4.02 -0.14 -15.52
C SER A 5 -2.78 -0.88 -15.00
N SER A 6 -2.94 -1.66 -13.94
CA SER A 6 -1.86 -2.53 -13.40
C SER A 6 -1.28 -3.48 -14.44
N THR A 7 -2.05 -3.85 -15.46
CA THR A 7 -1.63 -4.66 -16.61
C THR A 7 -0.56 -3.99 -17.48
N TYR A 8 -0.48 -2.65 -17.48
CA TYR A 8 0.61 -1.94 -18.16
C TYR A 8 1.91 -1.91 -17.36
N LEU A 9 1.83 -1.99 -16.04
CA LEU A 9 2.99 -1.94 -15.14
C LEU A 9 3.50 -3.33 -14.80
N PHE A 10 2.59 -4.31 -14.67
CA PHE A 10 2.88 -5.72 -14.45
C PHE A 10 2.27 -6.51 -15.62
N GLN A 11 3.07 -6.72 -16.68
CA GLN A 11 2.64 -7.21 -17.99
C GLN A 11 1.97 -8.58 -17.98
N ASN A 12 2.15 -9.33 -16.89
CA ASN A 12 1.53 -10.64 -16.72
C ASN A 12 1.01 -10.81 -15.29
N THR A 13 -0.13 -11.45 -15.10
CA THR A 13 -0.66 -11.78 -13.76
C THR A 13 0.26 -12.74 -13.00
N ALA A 14 1.08 -13.53 -13.72
CA ALA A 14 2.14 -14.37 -13.17
C ALA A 14 3.39 -13.56 -12.72
N ASP A 15 3.49 -12.27 -13.09
CA ASP A 15 4.61 -11.46 -12.71
C ASP A 15 4.57 -11.12 -11.21
N PHE A 16 5.75 -11.17 -10.61
CA PHE A 16 5.91 -10.75 -9.22
C PHE A 16 5.54 -9.25 -9.10
N PRO A 17 4.54 -8.87 -8.26
CA PRO A 17 3.92 -7.55 -8.30
C PRO A 17 4.76 -6.49 -7.59
N LEU A 18 6.02 -6.42 -7.97
CA LEU A 18 7.02 -5.46 -7.52
C LEU A 18 7.92 -5.09 -8.69
N ARG A 19 7.93 -3.82 -9.04
CA ARG A 19 8.77 -3.24 -10.08
C ARG A 19 9.54 -2.04 -9.54
N VAL A 20 10.82 -1.96 -9.90
CA VAL A 20 11.66 -0.81 -9.56
C VAL A 20 12.18 -0.16 -10.83
N SER A 21 12.16 1.14 -10.87
CA SER A 21 12.76 1.91 -11.94
C SER A 21 13.52 3.11 -11.40
N ILE A 22 14.57 3.48 -12.12
CA ILE A 22 15.33 4.71 -11.88
C ILE A 22 15.06 5.66 -13.04
N GLN A 23 14.79 6.91 -12.72
CA GLN A 23 14.68 8.02 -13.66
C GLN A 23 15.84 9.00 -13.37
N GLU A 24 16.90 8.93 -14.16
CA GLU A 24 18.05 9.84 -14.02
C GLU A 24 17.69 11.27 -14.44
N LYS A 25 16.73 11.40 -15.36
CA LYS A 25 16.07 12.61 -15.79
C LYS A 25 14.58 12.33 -15.92
N GLN A 26 13.82 12.66 -14.89
CA GLN A 26 12.36 12.55 -14.95
C GLN A 26 11.82 13.52 -15.99
N ALA A 27 11.17 13.00 -17.02
CA ALA A 27 10.49 13.84 -17.99
C ALA A 27 9.19 14.42 -17.39
N PRO A 28 8.77 15.62 -17.81
CA PRO A 28 7.43 16.13 -17.45
C PRO A 28 6.34 15.13 -17.82
N THR A 29 5.41 14.88 -16.92
CA THR A 29 4.30 13.96 -17.15
C THR A 29 2.97 14.63 -16.82
N LYS A 30 1.97 14.42 -17.68
CA LYS A 30 0.59 14.82 -17.39
C LYS A 30 0.02 14.01 -16.25
N LEU A 31 -1.07 14.51 -15.65
CA LEU A 31 -1.79 13.77 -14.61
C LEU A 31 -2.22 12.39 -15.15
N HIS A 32 -1.85 11.36 -14.41
CA HIS A 32 -2.20 9.97 -14.66
C HIS A 32 -2.36 9.24 -13.33
N SER A 33 -2.96 8.09 -13.35
CA SER A 33 -3.10 7.23 -12.17
C SER A 33 -2.81 5.78 -12.53
N HIS A 34 -2.48 4.96 -11.53
CA HIS A 34 -2.20 3.54 -11.68
C HIS A 34 -2.82 2.73 -10.53
N GLU A 35 -2.96 1.41 -10.74
CA GLU A 35 -3.62 0.49 -9.80
C GLU A 35 -2.64 -0.15 -8.79
N CYS A 36 -1.49 0.43 -8.56
CA CYS A 36 -0.51 -0.01 -7.58
C CYS A 36 -0.13 1.14 -6.63
N VAL A 37 0.51 0.80 -5.53
CA VAL A 37 1.20 1.77 -4.69
C VAL A 37 2.51 2.12 -5.36
N GLU A 38 2.86 3.41 -5.41
CA GLU A 38 4.14 3.90 -5.88
C GLU A 38 4.87 4.64 -4.76
N LEU A 39 5.98 4.09 -4.32
CA LEU A 39 6.94 4.77 -3.44
C LEU A 39 7.95 5.50 -4.30
N VAL A 40 8.07 6.81 -4.10
CA VAL A 40 9.01 7.68 -4.79
C VAL A 40 10.08 8.17 -3.84
N CYS A 41 11.34 8.11 -4.26
CA CYS A 41 12.48 8.69 -3.57
C CYS A 41 13.25 9.61 -4.53
N VAL A 42 13.26 10.91 -4.24
CA VAL A 42 14.03 11.90 -5.00
C VAL A 42 15.48 11.85 -4.52
N TYR A 43 16.38 11.37 -5.39
CA TYR A 43 17.79 11.21 -5.00
C TYR A 43 18.70 12.32 -5.53
N ASP A 44 18.21 13.14 -6.47
CA ASP A 44 18.98 14.29 -6.99
C ASP A 44 18.06 15.29 -7.73
N GLY A 45 18.41 16.57 -7.68
CA GLY A 45 17.72 17.63 -8.41
C GLY A 45 16.46 18.17 -7.74
N GLU A 46 15.67 18.91 -8.53
CA GLU A 46 14.46 19.61 -8.09
C GLU A 46 13.36 19.58 -9.18
N GLY A 47 12.11 19.69 -8.79
CA GLY A 47 10.96 19.71 -9.68
C GLY A 47 9.66 20.00 -8.96
N MET A 48 8.55 19.74 -9.60
CA MET A 48 7.21 19.89 -9.01
C MET A 48 6.41 18.62 -9.18
N HIS A 49 5.84 18.11 -8.11
CA HIS A 49 4.82 17.06 -8.14
C HIS A 49 3.45 17.70 -8.37
N LEU A 50 2.75 17.23 -9.37
CA LEU A 50 1.42 17.71 -9.76
C LEU A 50 0.36 16.75 -9.24
N THR A 51 -0.70 17.28 -8.65
CA THR A 51 -1.90 16.53 -8.24
C THR A 51 -3.15 17.32 -8.57
N GLU A 52 -4.33 16.73 -8.44
CA GLU A 52 -5.59 17.47 -8.59
C GLU A 52 -5.76 18.58 -7.53
N ALA A 53 -5.12 18.42 -6.36
CA ALA A 53 -5.15 19.38 -5.27
C ALA A 53 -4.16 20.57 -5.45
N GLY A 54 -3.22 20.46 -6.39
CA GLY A 54 -2.22 21.51 -6.64
C GLY A 54 -0.83 20.98 -6.96
N ARG A 55 0.17 21.81 -6.68
CA ARG A 55 1.58 21.56 -6.97
C ARG A 55 2.40 21.56 -5.69
N THR A 56 3.28 20.57 -5.55
CA THR A 56 4.20 20.44 -4.41
C THR A 56 5.64 20.50 -4.92
N PRO A 57 6.50 21.40 -4.44
CA PRO A 57 7.91 21.42 -4.83
C PRO A 57 8.60 20.14 -4.33
N LEU A 58 9.47 19.62 -5.18
CA LEU A 58 10.30 18.45 -4.92
C LEU A 58 11.78 18.85 -4.90
N ARG A 59 12.53 18.22 -3.99
CA ARG A 59 13.98 18.35 -3.88
C ARG A 59 14.61 17.02 -3.46
N GLN A 60 15.93 16.93 -3.62
CA GLN A 60 16.68 15.79 -3.12
C GLN A 60 16.36 15.48 -1.65
N GLY A 61 16.14 14.20 -1.32
CA GLY A 61 15.75 13.73 0.00
C GLY A 61 14.23 13.65 0.22
N ASP A 62 13.42 14.10 -0.72
CA ASP A 62 11.98 13.94 -0.60
C ASP A 62 11.54 12.51 -0.90
N VAL A 63 10.71 11.98 0.00
CA VAL A 63 10.11 10.64 -0.09
C VAL A 63 8.60 10.78 0.04
N PHE A 64 7.88 10.16 -0.88
CA PHE A 64 6.42 10.16 -0.84
C PHE A 64 5.84 8.87 -1.42
N VAL A 65 4.61 8.59 -1.01
CA VAL A 65 3.90 7.39 -1.43
C VAL A 65 2.61 7.79 -2.13
N ILE A 66 2.48 7.39 -3.38
CA ILE A 66 1.30 7.62 -4.19
C ILE A 66 0.38 6.42 -4.05
N PRO A 67 -0.82 6.62 -3.47
CA PRO A 67 -1.77 5.54 -3.31
C PRO A 67 -2.35 5.10 -4.64
N ARG A 68 -2.88 3.90 -4.67
CA ARG A 68 -3.64 3.36 -5.79
C ARG A 68 -4.73 4.34 -6.27
N GLY A 69 -4.79 4.57 -7.58
CA GLY A 69 -5.82 5.41 -8.22
C GLY A 69 -5.66 6.92 -7.97
N PHE A 70 -4.61 7.34 -7.29
CA PHE A 70 -4.33 8.76 -7.06
C PHE A 70 -3.74 9.40 -8.33
N SER A 71 -4.35 10.50 -8.79
CA SER A 71 -3.89 11.25 -9.98
C SER A 71 -2.66 12.09 -9.67
N HIS A 72 -1.57 11.86 -10.39
CA HIS A 72 -0.33 12.59 -10.20
C HIS A 72 0.46 12.77 -11.50
N GLY A 73 1.44 13.68 -11.47
CA GLY A 73 2.35 13.95 -12.58
C GLY A 73 3.56 14.77 -12.13
N TYR A 74 4.42 15.12 -13.07
CA TYR A 74 5.62 15.88 -12.79
C TYR A 74 5.77 17.07 -13.76
N LEU A 75 6.21 18.21 -13.21
CA LEU A 75 6.73 19.32 -13.96
C LEU A 75 8.22 19.47 -13.63
N VAL A 76 9.07 19.42 -14.63
CA VAL A 76 10.52 19.44 -14.46
C VAL A 76 11.12 20.48 -15.40
N GLU A 77 11.76 21.50 -14.83
CA GLU A 77 12.36 22.58 -15.60
C GLU A 77 13.86 22.35 -15.84
N LYS A 78 14.56 21.74 -14.87
CA LYS A 78 16.02 21.50 -14.96
C LYS A 78 16.33 20.01 -14.90
N LYS A 79 16.46 19.48 -13.70
CA LYS A 79 16.80 18.08 -13.44
C LYS A 79 16.02 17.60 -12.23
N LEU A 80 15.38 16.46 -12.37
CA LEU A 80 14.78 15.71 -11.27
C LEU A 80 15.14 14.24 -11.49
N SER A 81 15.76 13.64 -10.50
CA SER A 81 16.18 12.24 -10.53
C SER A 81 15.51 11.47 -9.40
N LEU A 82 14.86 10.37 -9.71
CA LEU A 82 14.08 9.64 -8.71
C LEU A 82 14.09 8.13 -8.94
N PHE A 83 13.90 7.39 -7.86
CA PHE A 83 13.54 5.99 -7.87
C PHE A 83 12.03 5.85 -7.68
N ASN A 84 11.41 4.98 -8.49
CA ASN A 84 10.04 4.53 -8.33
C ASN A 84 10.03 3.06 -7.95
N VAL A 85 9.40 2.75 -6.82
CA VAL A 85 9.14 1.38 -6.37
C VAL A 85 7.63 1.18 -6.41
N LEU A 86 7.16 0.44 -7.43
CA LEU A 86 5.75 0.16 -7.67
C LEU A 86 5.44 -1.26 -7.19
N PHE A 87 4.45 -1.40 -6.33
CA PHE A 87 4.08 -2.69 -5.79
C PHE A 87 2.58 -2.79 -5.46
N MET A 88 2.10 -4.02 -5.39
CA MET A 88 0.72 -4.34 -4.99
C MET A 88 0.77 -5.11 -3.67
N PRO A 89 0.59 -4.45 -2.52
CA PRO A 89 0.70 -5.08 -1.20
C PRO A 89 -0.19 -6.32 -1.06
N GLU A 90 -1.39 -6.28 -1.63
CA GLU A 90 -2.38 -7.34 -1.58
C GLU A 90 -1.98 -8.61 -2.38
N ARG A 91 -1.02 -8.48 -3.31
CA ARG A 91 -0.51 -9.58 -4.14
C ARG A 91 0.89 -10.05 -3.71
N LEU A 92 1.57 -9.30 -2.85
CA LEU A 92 2.86 -9.71 -2.30
C LEU A 92 2.65 -10.65 -1.12
N PRO A 93 3.41 -11.75 -1.01
CA PRO A 93 3.37 -12.65 0.13
C PRO A 93 4.06 -12.04 1.35
N MET A 94 3.60 -10.84 1.76
CA MET A 94 4.18 -10.13 2.89
C MET A 94 3.82 -10.83 4.20
N PRO A 95 4.80 -11.21 5.02
CA PRO A 95 4.53 -11.81 6.31
C PRO A 95 3.87 -10.80 7.25
N GLN A 96 2.93 -11.27 8.07
CA GLN A 96 2.23 -10.50 9.10
C GLN A 96 3.14 -10.28 10.31
N LEU A 97 4.23 -9.51 10.14
CA LEU A 97 5.20 -9.17 11.17
C LEU A 97 4.88 -7.82 11.85
N ASP A 98 5.73 -7.41 12.76
CA ASP A 98 5.65 -6.16 13.52
C ASP A 98 5.61 -4.90 12.64
N LEU A 99 6.28 -4.90 11.46
CA LEU A 99 6.22 -3.79 10.50
C LEU A 99 4.78 -3.41 10.15
N CYS A 100 3.93 -4.39 9.84
CA CYS A 100 2.53 -4.15 9.47
C CYS A 100 1.70 -3.56 10.62
N ARG A 101 2.21 -3.65 11.86
CA ARG A 101 1.60 -3.12 13.09
C ARG A 101 2.07 -1.71 13.43
N MET A 102 3.10 -1.19 12.77
CA MET A 102 3.56 0.18 12.97
C MET A 102 2.56 1.18 12.40
N ALA A 103 2.18 2.18 13.22
CA ALA A 103 1.26 3.23 12.79
C ALA A 103 1.76 3.97 11.53
N GLY A 104 3.05 4.26 11.48
CA GLY A 104 3.66 4.90 10.32
C GLY A 104 3.61 4.04 9.05
N PHE A 105 3.66 2.72 9.16
CA PHE A 105 3.49 1.83 8.01
C PHE A 105 2.08 1.91 7.43
N GLN A 106 1.07 1.90 8.30
CA GLN A 106 -0.33 2.03 7.88
C GLN A 106 -0.57 3.38 7.20
N GLU A 107 -0.03 4.48 7.77
CA GLU A 107 -0.17 5.81 7.19
C GLU A 107 0.54 5.93 5.84
N LEU A 108 1.75 5.36 5.70
CA LEU A 108 2.54 5.46 4.49
C LEU A 108 2.00 4.60 3.35
N PHE A 109 1.76 3.31 3.62
CA PHE A 109 1.60 2.32 2.56
C PHE A 109 0.19 1.76 2.44
N MET A 110 -0.68 2.05 3.43
CA MET A 110 -2.07 1.60 3.46
C MET A 110 -3.06 2.76 3.69
N PRO A 111 -2.87 3.94 3.07
CA PRO A 111 -3.73 5.10 3.32
C PRO A 111 -5.14 4.83 2.81
N LEU A 112 -6.08 4.70 3.73
CA LEU A 112 -7.47 4.32 3.44
C LEU A 112 -8.34 5.48 2.92
N ASN A 113 -7.86 6.73 2.99
CA ASN A 113 -8.60 7.93 2.61
C ASN A 113 -7.77 8.91 1.76
N ALA A 114 -6.90 8.41 0.91
CA ALA A 114 -5.99 9.23 0.10
C ALA A 114 -6.68 9.93 -1.10
N ARG A 115 -7.93 10.41 -0.95
CA ARG A 115 -8.59 11.11 -2.06
C ARG A 115 -7.96 12.47 -2.38
N ASN A 116 -7.39 13.17 -1.36
CA ASN A 116 -6.87 14.53 -1.53
C ASN A 116 -5.45 14.74 -0.97
N ALA A 117 -4.84 13.73 -0.34
CA ALA A 117 -3.50 13.83 0.22
C ALA A 117 -2.78 12.49 0.12
N TYR A 118 -1.48 12.56 -0.02
CA TYR A 118 -0.58 11.40 -0.03
C TYR A 118 0.53 11.61 1.01
N PRO A 119 1.07 10.53 1.61
CA PRO A 119 2.16 10.65 2.57
C PRO A 119 3.40 11.25 1.92
N PHE A 120 3.95 12.28 2.56
CA PHE A 120 5.11 13.01 2.10
C PHE A 120 6.00 13.39 3.28
N PHE A 121 7.31 13.15 3.19
CA PHE A 121 8.30 13.55 4.18
C PHE A 121 9.69 13.72 3.53
N HIS A 122 10.58 14.37 4.27
CA HIS A 122 11.94 14.63 3.81
C HIS A 122 12.94 13.84 4.65
N ILE A 123 13.96 13.26 4.03
CA ILE A 123 15.10 12.61 4.67
C ILE A 123 16.37 13.40 4.41
N SER A 124 17.31 13.36 5.36
CA SER A 124 18.60 14.05 5.23
C SER A 124 19.48 13.38 4.16
N GLY A 125 20.56 14.06 3.75
CA GLY A 125 21.53 13.47 2.82
C GLY A 125 22.22 12.22 3.38
N GLU A 126 22.45 12.15 4.70
CA GLU A 126 23.00 10.98 5.38
C GLU A 126 22.01 9.80 5.33
N GLU A 127 20.76 10.03 5.69
CA GLU A 127 19.71 9.00 5.61
C GLU A 127 19.43 8.53 4.18
N LEU A 128 19.50 9.47 3.22
CA LEU A 128 19.41 9.12 1.79
C LEU A 128 20.59 8.22 1.40
N SER A 129 21.80 8.49 1.88
CA SER A 129 22.97 7.65 1.61
C SER A 129 22.84 6.23 2.16
N GLU A 130 22.10 6.03 3.25
CA GLU A 130 21.77 4.70 3.79
C GLU A 130 20.68 3.97 3.00
N ILE A 131 19.75 4.69 2.39
CA ILE A 131 18.63 4.11 1.63
C ILE A 131 19.08 3.77 0.19
N MET A 132 19.96 4.56 -0.41
CA MET A 132 20.39 4.41 -1.80
C MET A 132 20.95 3.02 -2.16
N PRO A 133 21.78 2.36 -1.32
CA PRO A 133 22.25 1.00 -1.61
C PRO A 133 21.10 0.00 -1.74
N LEU A 134 20.09 0.07 -0.86
CA LEU A 134 18.92 -0.81 -0.91
C LEU A 134 18.10 -0.61 -2.20
N LEU A 135 17.90 0.64 -2.62
CA LEU A 135 17.18 0.97 -3.85
C LEU A 135 17.95 0.45 -5.09
N LYS A 136 19.27 0.60 -5.11
CA LYS A 136 20.13 0.10 -6.19
C LYS A 136 20.13 -1.43 -6.26
N GLU A 137 20.23 -2.10 -5.13
CA GLU A 137 20.21 -3.56 -5.05
C GLU A 137 18.82 -4.10 -5.46
N LEU A 138 17.74 -3.48 -4.98
CA LEU A 138 16.38 -3.83 -5.38
C LEU A 138 16.16 -3.62 -6.89
N LEU A 139 16.75 -2.58 -7.48
CA LEU A 139 16.73 -2.35 -8.92
C LEU A 139 17.50 -3.45 -9.67
N ALA A 140 18.69 -3.81 -9.19
CA ALA A 140 19.52 -4.86 -9.77
C ALA A 140 18.80 -6.21 -9.76
N GLU A 141 18.23 -6.60 -8.62
CA GLU A 141 17.43 -7.82 -8.47
C GLU A 141 16.14 -7.80 -9.32
N SER A 142 15.60 -6.63 -9.61
CA SER A 142 14.43 -6.50 -10.49
C SER A 142 14.75 -6.74 -11.97
N ARG A 143 16.02 -6.65 -12.35
CA ARG A 143 16.53 -6.92 -13.70
C ARG A 143 17.15 -8.30 -13.83
N ASN A 144 17.39 -8.98 -12.71
CA ASN A 144 18.01 -10.29 -12.63
C ASN A 144 16.94 -11.38 -12.54
N PHE A 145 17.08 -12.44 -13.33
CA PHE A 145 16.23 -13.62 -13.30
C PHE A 145 16.91 -14.82 -12.61
N ALA A 146 17.87 -14.55 -11.72
CA ALA A 146 18.56 -15.58 -10.96
C ALA A 146 17.58 -16.37 -10.05
N PRO A 147 17.92 -17.60 -9.68
CA PRO A 147 17.14 -18.36 -8.70
C PRO A 147 16.93 -17.55 -7.43
N ALA A 148 15.73 -17.63 -6.84
CA ALA A 148 15.32 -16.89 -5.64
C ALA A 148 15.25 -15.35 -5.77
N CYS A 149 15.36 -14.76 -6.97
CA CYS A 149 15.27 -13.31 -7.16
C CYS A 149 13.97 -12.70 -6.58
N ARG A 150 12.84 -13.42 -6.63
CA ARG A 150 11.58 -12.96 -6.01
C ARG A 150 11.69 -12.83 -4.49
N THR A 151 12.38 -13.78 -3.84
CA THR A 151 12.61 -13.76 -2.39
C THR A 151 13.54 -12.63 -2.00
N CYS A 152 14.65 -12.43 -2.74
CA CYS A 152 15.57 -11.31 -2.54
C CYS A 152 14.85 -9.96 -2.69
N ARG A 153 14.07 -9.80 -3.75
CA ARG A 153 13.28 -8.57 -4.00
C ARG A 153 12.29 -8.28 -2.87
N LEU A 154 11.59 -9.32 -2.37
CA LEU A 154 10.67 -9.14 -1.25
C LEU A 154 11.41 -8.77 0.04
N GLY A 155 12.52 -9.43 0.34
CA GLY A 155 13.36 -9.14 1.51
C GLY A 155 13.88 -7.70 1.48
N LEU A 156 14.45 -7.26 0.34
CA LEU A 156 14.93 -5.90 0.15
C LEU A 156 13.82 -4.85 0.27
N LEU A 157 12.65 -5.12 -0.33
CA LEU A 157 11.48 -4.26 -0.17
C LEU A 157 11.10 -4.14 1.32
N MET A 158 11.02 -5.23 2.06
CA MET A 158 10.66 -5.20 3.48
C MET A 158 11.65 -4.39 4.30
N VAL A 159 12.96 -4.55 4.08
CA VAL A 159 13.99 -3.74 4.75
C VAL A 159 13.82 -2.26 4.42
N LEU A 160 13.59 -1.93 3.14
CA LEU A 160 13.33 -0.55 2.70
C LEU A 160 12.11 0.04 3.40
N LEU A 161 10.99 -0.68 3.40
CA LEU A 161 9.75 -0.24 4.05
C LEU A 161 9.95 -0.04 5.55
N CYS A 162 10.68 -0.93 6.25
CA CYS A 162 11.02 -0.79 7.67
C CYS A 162 11.81 0.50 7.93
N LYS A 163 12.88 0.75 7.17
CA LYS A 163 13.70 1.95 7.34
C LYS A 163 12.89 3.23 7.10
N LEU A 164 12.15 3.30 6.01
CA LEU A 164 11.31 4.47 5.68
C LEU A 164 10.20 4.69 6.70
N THR A 165 9.56 3.64 7.20
CA THR A 165 8.55 3.75 8.27
C THR A 165 9.14 4.35 9.54
N ARG A 166 10.32 3.90 9.98
CA ARG A 166 11.01 4.44 11.16
C ARG A 166 11.33 5.92 10.98
N LEU A 167 11.90 6.31 9.84
CA LEU A 167 12.19 7.70 9.51
C LEU A 167 10.93 8.57 9.48
N TYR A 168 9.86 8.06 8.90
CA TYR A 168 8.57 8.75 8.88
C TYR A 168 8.00 8.97 10.29
N CYS A 169 8.01 7.93 11.15
CA CYS A 169 7.53 8.02 12.53
C CYS A 169 8.27 9.11 13.33
N VAL A 170 9.59 9.17 13.22
CA VAL A 170 10.42 10.19 13.89
C VAL A 170 10.01 11.59 13.42
N ARG A 171 9.88 11.83 12.13
CA ARG A 171 9.59 13.15 11.56
C ARG A 171 8.18 13.65 11.83
N LYS A 172 7.22 12.76 11.74
CA LYS A 172 5.80 13.07 11.98
C LYS A 172 5.44 13.02 13.47
N LYS A 173 6.39 12.67 14.34
CA LYS A 173 6.13 12.42 15.79
C LYS A 173 5.00 11.41 15.98
N VAL A 174 4.89 10.46 15.06
CA VAL A 174 3.95 9.35 15.16
C VAL A 174 4.41 8.49 16.33
N ARG A 175 3.52 8.11 17.20
CA ARG A 175 3.85 7.21 18.30
C ARG A 175 4.32 5.87 17.72
N GLU A 176 5.58 5.54 17.98
CA GLU A 176 6.18 4.26 17.54
C GLU A 176 5.47 3.06 18.16
N HIS A 177 4.87 3.25 19.32
CA HIS A 177 4.23 2.19 20.08
C HIS A 177 2.72 2.27 19.94
N ILE A 178 2.15 1.21 19.38
CA ILE A 178 0.70 0.99 19.38
C ILE A 178 0.28 0.71 20.84
N PRO A 179 -0.71 1.42 21.38
CA PRO A 179 -1.20 1.09 22.73
C PRO A 179 -1.60 -0.39 22.80
N ASP A 180 -1.18 -1.11 23.85
CA ASP A 180 -1.43 -2.55 24.02
C ASP A 180 -2.89 -2.95 23.81
N GLY A 181 -3.82 -2.09 24.23
CA GLY A 181 -5.24 -2.32 24.01
C GLY A 181 -5.63 -2.30 22.53
N VAL A 182 -5.06 -1.40 21.73
CA VAL A 182 -5.29 -1.33 20.28
C VAL A 182 -4.59 -2.49 19.59
N ASN A 183 -3.38 -2.84 20.04
CA ASN A 183 -2.65 -3.97 19.48
C ASN A 183 -3.41 -5.29 19.64
N ARG A 184 -3.96 -5.57 20.85
CA ARG A 184 -4.81 -6.75 21.06
C ARG A 184 -6.00 -6.81 20.11
N VAL A 185 -6.64 -5.67 19.86
CA VAL A 185 -7.77 -5.60 18.91
C VAL A 185 -7.29 -5.85 17.49
N LEU A 186 -6.16 -5.31 17.08
CA LEU A 186 -5.59 -5.54 15.75
C LEU A 186 -5.24 -7.01 15.53
N GLU A 187 -4.62 -7.67 16.52
CA GLU A 187 -4.35 -9.11 16.48
C GLU A 187 -5.63 -9.92 16.33
N TYR A 188 -6.62 -9.61 17.16
CA TYR A 188 -7.93 -10.26 17.06
C TYR A 188 -8.57 -10.08 15.69
N LEU A 189 -8.62 -8.85 15.16
CA LEU A 189 -9.20 -8.58 13.86
C LEU A 189 -8.47 -9.28 12.72
N ASN A 190 -7.14 -9.34 12.76
CA ASN A 190 -6.33 -10.04 11.76
C ASN A 190 -6.55 -11.56 11.75
N LEU A 191 -6.85 -12.15 12.90
CA LEU A 191 -7.13 -13.58 13.01
C LEU A 191 -8.59 -13.94 12.70
N HIS A 192 -9.53 -13.06 13.08
CA HIS A 192 -10.98 -13.35 13.07
C HIS A 192 -11.79 -12.52 12.07
N PHE A 193 -11.15 -11.80 11.11
CA PHE A 193 -11.87 -10.91 10.17
C PHE A 193 -12.92 -11.63 9.33
N ARG A 194 -12.78 -12.94 9.12
CA ARG A 194 -13.74 -13.76 8.36
C ARG A 194 -14.98 -14.16 9.17
N GLU A 195 -14.90 -14.04 10.47
CA GLU A 195 -16.00 -14.33 11.39
C GLU A 195 -16.87 -13.09 11.61
N THR A 196 -18.00 -13.26 12.31
CA THR A 196 -18.82 -12.12 12.73
C THR A 196 -18.11 -11.31 13.80
N VAL A 197 -17.66 -10.11 13.45
CA VAL A 197 -16.97 -9.20 14.37
C VAL A 197 -17.97 -8.23 15.00
N HIS A 198 -18.16 -8.34 16.30
CA HIS A 198 -19.02 -7.44 17.07
C HIS A 198 -18.28 -6.15 17.42
N MET A 199 -18.55 -5.06 16.68
CA MET A 199 -17.86 -3.76 16.83
C MET A 199 -17.91 -3.20 18.25
N ASP A 200 -19.02 -3.45 18.98
CA ASP A 200 -19.20 -2.96 20.35
C ASP A 200 -18.38 -3.74 21.41
N SER A 201 -17.82 -4.90 21.05
CA SER A 201 -16.93 -5.66 21.93
C SER A 201 -15.48 -5.15 21.89
N LEU A 202 -15.06 -4.50 20.81
CA LEU A 202 -13.67 -4.07 20.57
C LEU A 202 -13.17 -3.05 21.61
N PRO A 203 -13.95 -2.02 22.02
CA PRO A 203 -13.53 -1.13 23.10
C PRO A 203 -13.29 -1.87 24.42
N LYS A 204 -14.15 -2.84 24.77
CA LYS A 204 -13.98 -3.68 25.99
C LYS A 204 -12.70 -4.49 25.90
N MET A 205 -12.42 -5.12 24.76
CA MET A 205 -11.18 -5.87 24.51
C MET A 205 -9.93 -4.97 24.64
N SER A 206 -10.01 -3.72 24.19
CA SER A 206 -8.93 -2.76 24.31
C SER A 206 -8.75 -2.22 25.73
N ARG A 207 -9.69 -2.46 26.66
CA ARG A 207 -9.76 -1.85 28.00
C ARG A 207 -9.81 -0.31 27.95
N MET A 208 -10.42 0.24 26.93
CA MET A 208 -10.59 1.69 26.73
C MET A 208 -12.05 2.06 26.68
N SER A 209 -12.38 3.34 26.97
CA SER A 209 -13.69 3.88 26.63
C SER A 209 -13.88 3.86 25.10
N ARG A 210 -15.14 3.77 24.62
CA ARG A 210 -15.46 3.72 23.19
C ARG A 210 -14.79 4.88 22.42
N SER A 211 -14.90 6.11 22.93
CA SER A 211 -14.34 7.29 22.27
C SER A 211 -12.83 7.25 22.20
N ASN A 212 -12.16 6.86 23.31
CA ASN A 212 -10.70 6.76 23.36
C ASN A 212 -10.20 5.64 22.44
N PHE A 213 -10.88 4.49 22.43
CA PHE A 213 -10.55 3.38 21.52
C PHE A 213 -10.66 3.81 20.05
N LEU A 214 -11.79 4.36 19.62
CA LEU A 214 -11.98 4.76 18.22
C LEU A 214 -10.95 5.80 17.78
N ARG A 215 -10.63 6.77 18.65
CA ARG A 215 -9.59 7.77 18.39
C ARG A 215 -8.21 7.12 18.28
N ALA A 216 -7.82 6.27 19.25
CA ALA A 216 -6.54 5.60 19.25
C ALA A 216 -6.40 4.62 18.09
N PHE A 217 -7.45 3.83 17.81
CA PHE A 217 -7.49 2.91 16.66
C PHE A 217 -7.31 3.66 15.34
N LYS A 218 -8.02 4.79 15.15
CA LYS A 218 -7.90 5.63 13.96
C LYS A 218 -6.52 6.29 13.87
N GLN A 219 -5.92 6.70 14.98
CA GLN A 219 -4.55 7.23 15.01
C GLN A 219 -3.52 6.19 14.59
N VAL A 220 -3.73 4.93 14.96
CA VAL A 220 -2.83 3.81 14.65
C VAL A 220 -3.01 3.31 13.22
N THR A 221 -4.26 3.17 12.78
CA THR A 221 -4.59 2.49 11.51
C THR A 221 -5.01 3.43 10.39
N GLY A 222 -5.16 4.71 10.67
CA GLY A 222 -5.72 5.70 9.72
C GLY A 222 -7.22 5.54 9.48
N THR A 223 -7.88 4.53 10.04
CA THR A 223 -9.27 4.16 9.69
C THR A 223 -10.12 3.74 10.89
N THR A 224 -11.40 3.50 10.66
CA THR A 224 -12.30 2.91 11.68
C THR A 224 -12.14 1.39 11.73
N PRO A 225 -12.44 0.74 12.88
CA PRO A 225 -12.38 -0.72 12.99
C PRO A 225 -13.19 -1.44 11.92
N LEU A 226 -14.39 -0.96 11.60
CA LEU A 226 -15.23 -1.55 10.55
C LEU A 226 -14.55 -1.48 9.17
N GLN A 227 -14.02 -0.31 8.81
CA GLN A 227 -13.30 -0.16 7.54
C GLN A 227 -12.05 -1.05 7.50
N TYR A 228 -11.34 -1.19 8.62
CA TYR A 228 -10.19 -2.08 8.74
C TYR A 228 -10.57 -3.54 8.45
N VAL A 229 -11.64 -4.05 9.06
CA VAL A 229 -12.16 -5.41 8.79
C VAL A 229 -12.57 -5.57 7.32
N LEU A 230 -13.26 -4.59 6.75
CA LEU A 230 -13.64 -4.63 5.33
C LEU A 230 -12.41 -4.70 4.41
N HIS A 231 -11.32 -3.99 4.73
CA HIS A 231 -10.07 -4.11 3.99
C HIS A 231 -9.49 -5.52 4.04
N LEU A 232 -9.42 -6.12 5.24
CA LEU A 232 -8.91 -7.48 5.39
C LEU A 232 -9.72 -8.47 4.56
N ARG A 233 -11.06 -8.34 4.60
CA ARG A 233 -11.99 -9.18 3.83
C ARG A 233 -11.81 -9.02 2.32
N ILE A 234 -11.69 -7.78 1.85
CA ILE A 234 -11.47 -7.50 0.42
C ILE A 234 -10.12 -8.01 -0.05
N ASN A 235 -9.04 -7.82 0.74
CA ASN A 235 -7.72 -8.35 0.41
C ASN A 235 -7.72 -9.89 0.33
N TYR A 236 -8.40 -10.56 1.25
CA TYR A 236 -8.61 -11.99 1.20
C TYR A 236 -9.35 -12.40 -0.08
N ALA A 237 -10.47 -11.71 -0.39
CA ALA A 237 -11.25 -11.99 -1.58
C ALA A 237 -10.45 -11.77 -2.88
N CYS A 238 -9.60 -10.75 -2.95
CA CYS A 238 -8.71 -10.51 -4.10
C CYS A 238 -7.81 -11.71 -4.36
N ARG A 239 -7.22 -12.29 -3.31
CA ARG A 239 -6.37 -13.47 -3.40
C ARG A 239 -7.15 -14.69 -3.86
N GLU A 240 -8.29 -14.99 -3.23
CA GLU A 240 -9.15 -16.12 -3.63
C GLU A 240 -9.65 -16.01 -5.08
N LEU A 241 -9.99 -14.80 -5.53
CA LEU A 241 -10.39 -14.54 -6.91
C LEU A 241 -9.27 -14.80 -7.91
N GLN A 242 -8.01 -14.70 -7.51
CA GLN A 242 -6.83 -14.96 -8.36
C GLN A 242 -6.41 -16.42 -8.36
N GLU A 243 -6.51 -17.08 -7.22
CA GLU A 243 -5.90 -18.38 -6.95
C GLU A 243 -6.89 -19.54 -7.06
N THR A 244 -8.22 -19.27 -7.08
CA THR A 244 -9.25 -20.32 -7.08
C THR A 244 -10.30 -20.12 -8.16
N GLU A 245 -10.99 -21.21 -8.54
CA GLU A 245 -12.17 -21.19 -9.41
C GLU A 245 -13.50 -21.02 -8.62
N ASP A 246 -13.43 -20.84 -7.32
CA ASP A 246 -14.61 -20.70 -6.46
C ASP A 246 -15.52 -19.58 -6.97
N SER A 247 -16.85 -19.80 -6.89
CA SER A 247 -17.80 -18.79 -7.31
C SER A 247 -17.62 -17.48 -6.52
N VAL A 248 -17.92 -16.34 -7.13
CA VAL A 248 -17.87 -15.02 -6.47
C VAL A 248 -18.69 -15.01 -5.18
N THR A 249 -19.83 -15.70 -5.20
CA THR A 249 -20.72 -15.85 -4.02
C THR A 249 -20.03 -16.66 -2.91
N LYS A 250 -19.37 -17.77 -3.24
CA LYS A 250 -18.63 -18.59 -2.27
C LYS A 250 -17.48 -17.78 -1.64
N ILE A 251 -16.72 -17.06 -2.46
CA ILE A 251 -15.63 -16.20 -1.98
C ILE A 251 -16.16 -15.07 -1.07
N ALA A 252 -17.33 -14.49 -1.37
CA ALA A 252 -17.93 -13.50 -0.51
C ALA A 252 -18.16 -14.05 0.91
N TYR A 253 -18.77 -15.23 1.03
CA TYR A 253 -19.01 -15.87 2.32
C TYR A 253 -17.71 -16.28 3.02
N GLN A 254 -16.76 -16.88 2.31
CA GLN A 254 -15.46 -17.25 2.86
C GLN A 254 -14.64 -16.03 3.35
N SER A 255 -14.87 -14.87 2.74
CA SER A 255 -14.27 -13.59 3.16
C SER A 255 -14.96 -12.96 4.36
N GLY A 256 -16.05 -13.56 4.87
CA GLY A 256 -16.81 -13.11 6.04
C GLY A 256 -17.94 -12.12 5.72
N PHE A 257 -18.35 -11.98 4.44
CA PHE A 257 -19.55 -11.22 4.10
C PHE A 257 -20.78 -12.11 4.22
N GLU A 258 -21.84 -11.60 4.81
CA GLU A 258 -23.11 -12.30 4.96
C GLU A 258 -24.03 -12.15 3.73
N ASP A 259 -23.73 -11.17 2.86
CA ASP A 259 -24.49 -10.86 1.66
C ASP A 259 -23.56 -10.62 0.47
N SER A 260 -23.76 -11.37 -0.63
CA SER A 260 -22.92 -11.30 -1.82
C SER A 260 -23.11 -10.01 -2.63
N ASN A 261 -24.29 -9.35 -2.53
CA ASN A 261 -24.52 -8.06 -3.19
C ASN A 261 -23.83 -6.94 -2.42
N TYR A 262 -23.87 -6.99 -1.09
CA TYR A 262 -23.09 -6.06 -0.26
C TYR A 262 -21.60 -6.26 -0.47
N PHE A 263 -21.14 -7.50 -0.57
CA PHE A 263 -19.75 -7.81 -0.96
C PHE A 263 -19.39 -7.16 -2.30
N SER A 264 -20.16 -7.39 -3.34
CA SER A 264 -19.87 -6.90 -4.70
C SER A 264 -19.79 -5.37 -4.75
N ARG A 265 -20.71 -4.67 -4.08
CA ARG A 265 -20.71 -3.20 -3.94
C ARG A 265 -19.48 -2.72 -3.15
N THR A 266 -19.16 -3.39 -2.05
CA THR A 266 -17.99 -3.06 -1.22
C THR A 266 -16.70 -3.31 -2.00
N PHE A 267 -16.58 -4.45 -2.66
CA PHE A 267 -15.43 -4.79 -3.50
C PHE A 267 -15.21 -3.73 -4.59
N HIS A 268 -16.27 -3.36 -5.31
CA HIS A 268 -16.19 -2.31 -6.33
C HIS A 268 -15.76 -0.96 -5.73
N LYS A 269 -16.27 -0.60 -4.56
CA LYS A 269 -15.88 0.64 -3.86
C LYS A 269 -14.40 0.67 -3.51
N PHE A 270 -13.81 -0.48 -3.11
CA PHE A 270 -12.42 -0.58 -2.68
C PHE A 270 -11.44 -0.76 -3.84
N ILE A 271 -11.84 -1.53 -4.86
CA ILE A 271 -10.96 -1.98 -5.94
C ILE A 271 -11.19 -1.19 -7.25
N GLY A 272 -12.34 -0.53 -7.39
CA GLY A 272 -12.70 0.23 -8.60
C GLY A 272 -13.29 -0.61 -9.73
N MET A 273 -13.44 -1.93 -9.54
CA MET A 273 -14.05 -2.85 -10.50
C MET A 273 -14.82 -3.96 -9.78
N THR A 274 -15.67 -4.68 -10.51
CA THR A 274 -16.44 -5.79 -9.94
C THR A 274 -15.54 -7.01 -9.66
N PRO A 275 -15.93 -7.92 -8.74
CA PRO A 275 -15.19 -9.16 -8.48
C PRO A 275 -14.97 -10.01 -9.73
N ARG A 276 -15.96 -10.06 -10.65
CA ARG A 276 -15.86 -10.81 -11.92
C ARG A 276 -14.83 -10.20 -12.86
N GLU A 277 -14.85 -8.87 -13.03
CA GLU A 277 -13.85 -8.13 -13.82
C GLU A 277 -12.46 -8.31 -13.22
N TYR A 278 -12.35 -8.26 -11.88
CA TYR A 278 -11.09 -8.47 -11.19
C TYR A 278 -10.52 -9.86 -11.45
N ARG A 279 -11.32 -10.93 -11.34
CA ARG A 279 -10.93 -12.29 -11.68
C ARG A 279 -10.49 -12.40 -13.14
N SER A 280 -11.31 -11.91 -14.07
CA SER A 280 -11.00 -11.99 -15.51
C SER A 280 -9.65 -11.34 -15.87
N ARG A 281 -9.26 -10.29 -15.14
CA ARG A 281 -8.01 -9.56 -15.39
C ARG A 281 -6.81 -10.10 -14.62
N ASN A 282 -7.02 -10.76 -13.48
CA ASN A 282 -5.95 -11.07 -12.53
C ASN A 282 -5.86 -12.55 -12.12
N SER A 283 -6.63 -13.46 -12.73
CA SER A 283 -6.55 -14.91 -12.44
C SER A 283 -5.14 -15.43 -12.69
N LEU A 284 -4.62 -16.20 -11.75
CA LEU A 284 -3.35 -16.92 -11.84
C LEU A 284 -3.53 -18.35 -12.40
N LEU A 285 -4.78 -18.76 -12.60
CA LEU A 285 -5.12 -20.09 -13.13
C LEU A 285 -4.89 -20.12 -14.65
N PRO A 286 -4.34 -21.21 -15.20
CA PRO A 286 -4.23 -21.39 -16.64
C PRO A 286 -5.64 -21.38 -17.25
N ARG A 287 -5.78 -20.68 -18.37
CA ARG A 287 -7.02 -20.67 -19.17
C ARG A 287 -7.10 -21.91 -20.03
#